data_9da57e166475b6f269467ddf6fc3cdf8
#
_entry.id   9da57e166475b6f269467ddf6fc3cdf8
#
_cell.length_a   1.000
_cell.length_b   1.000
_cell.length_c   1.000
_cell.angle_alpha   90.00
_cell.angle_beta   90.00
_cell.angle_gamma   90.00
#
_symmetry.space_group_name_H-M   'P 1'
#
loop_
_entity.id
_entity.type
_entity.pdbx_description
1 polymer ?
#
loop_
_entity_poly.entity_id
_entity_poly.type
_entity_poly.pdbx_seq_one_letter_code
_entity_poly.pdbx_strand_id
1 'polypeptide(L)'
;MNSPVDIDMIRYAAKRLHGHARRTPLLSSPFLDEIAGRRVYIKPECLQHTGSFKFRGGWSALSGMNDDASKNGVIAYSSGNHAQGVALAARMHGVSSVIIMPSDAPALKIENTRALGAEVILYDRDNEDRDEIGARLANERSLTLVKPFDDPLVIAGQGTAGLEI
;
A
#
# COMPACT_ATOMS: atom_id res chain seq x y z
N MET A 1 4.18 23.41 -1.29
CA MET A 1 5.24 22.37 -1.34
C MET A 1 4.97 21.44 -0.17
N ASN A 2 4.66 20.18 -0.44
CA ASN A 2 4.51 19.19 0.62
C ASN A 2 5.83 19.08 1.37
N SER A 3 5.77 19.19 2.71
CA SER A 3 6.94 18.96 3.56
C SER A 3 7.54 17.59 3.25
N PRO A 4 8.84 17.47 3.03
CA PRO A 4 9.46 16.17 2.81
C PRO A 4 9.15 15.27 4.01
N VAL A 5 8.93 13.97 3.75
CA VAL A 5 8.76 12.99 4.83
C VAL A 5 10.05 12.90 5.63
N ASP A 6 9.95 13.09 6.93
CA ASP A 6 11.08 13.02 7.86
C ASP A 6 11.09 11.72 8.68
N ILE A 7 12.14 11.53 9.45
CA ILE A 7 12.32 10.34 10.28
C ILE A 7 11.27 10.22 11.38
N ASP A 8 10.74 11.34 11.86
CA ASP A 8 9.72 11.31 12.92
C ASP A 8 8.37 10.86 12.38
N MET A 9 8.00 11.26 11.17
CA MET A 9 6.83 10.72 10.47
C MET A 9 6.94 9.20 10.29
N ILE A 10 8.13 8.68 9.93
CA ILE A 10 8.37 7.23 9.81
C ILE A 10 8.25 6.55 11.18
N ARG A 11 8.80 7.12 12.24
CA ARG A 11 8.65 6.61 13.62
C ARG A 11 7.19 6.61 14.08
N TYR A 12 6.42 7.63 13.76
CA TYR A 12 4.98 7.66 14.04
C TYR A 12 4.22 6.59 13.26
N ALA A 13 4.56 6.40 11.99
CA ALA A 13 3.99 5.32 11.19
C ALA A 13 4.34 3.94 11.79
N ALA A 14 5.58 3.73 12.26
CA ALA A 14 5.99 2.49 12.91
C ALA A 14 5.18 2.20 14.18
N LYS A 15 4.85 3.21 14.98
CA LYS A 15 3.95 3.04 16.15
C LYS A 15 2.56 2.56 15.75
N ARG A 16 1.97 3.14 14.69
CA ARG A 16 0.65 2.75 14.19
C ARG A 16 0.65 1.36 13.51
N LEU A 17 1.79 0.95 12.96
CA LEU A 17 1.97 -0.37 12.34
C LEU A 17 2.25 -1.49 13.35
N HIS A 18 2.62 -1.14 14.58
CA HIS A 18 2.94 -2.13 15.62
C HIS A 18 1.74 -3.04 15.90
N GLY A 19 1.96 -4.36 15.85
CA GLY A 19 0.91 -5.37 16.03
C GLY A 19 0.05 -5.63 14.78
N HIS A 20 0.20 -4.83 13.71
CA HIS A 20 -0.59 -4.95 12.49
C HIS A 20 0.26 -5.36 11.28
N ALA A 21 1.43 -4.79 11.12
CA ALA A 21 2.40 -5.25 10.12
C ALA A 21 3.30 -6.35 10.70
N ARG A 22 3.70 -7.28 9.86
CA ARG A 22 4.70 -8.29 10.24
C ARG A 22 6.07 -7.64 10.32
N ARG A 23 6.80 -7.88 11.40
CA ARG A 23 8.22 -7.58 11.40
C ARG A 23 8.94 -8.69 10.64
N THR A 24 9.28 -8.43 9.39
CA THR A 24 10.00 -9.39 8.55
C THR A 24 11.43 -9.57 9.05
N PRO A 25 12.05 -10.75 8.91
CA PRO A 25 13.42 -10.97 9.36
C PRO A 25 14.42 -10.16 8.55
N LEU A 26 15.63 -10.00 9.08
CA LEU A 26 16.79 -9.57 8.31
C LEU A 26 17.68 -10.80 8.11
N LEU A 27 17.84 -11.22 6.86
CA LEU A 27 18.57 -12.44 6.49
C LEU A 27 19.93 -12.10 5.92
N SER A 28 20.89 -13.00 6.11
CA SER A 28 22.19 -12.98 5.45
C SER A 28 22.56 -14.39 4.99
N SER A 29 23.50 -14.50 4.04
CA SER A 29 23.99 -15.78 3.52
C SER A 29 25.47 -15.67 3.18
N PRO A 30 26.33 -16.54 3.75
CA PRO A 30 27.76 -16.57 3.38
C PRO A 30 28.02 -16.75 1.88
N PHE A 31 27.18 -17.56 1.21
CA PHE A 31 27.28 -17.74 -0.25
C PHE A 31 26.97 -16.44 -1.02
N LEU A 32 25.99 -15.68 -0.55
CA LEU A 32 25.64 -14.41 -1.18
C LEU A 32 26.74 -13.36 -0.92
N ASP A 33 27.33 -13.37 0.27
CA ASP A 33 28.44 -12.49 0.63
C ASP A 33 29.67 -12.77 -0.26
N GLU A 34 29.97 -14.04 -0.52
CA GLU A 34 31.07 -14.45 -1.42
C GLU A 34 30.84 -13.96 -2.85
N ILE A 35 29.65 -14.18 -3.41
CA ILE A 35 29.29 -13.71 -4.76
C ILE A 35 29.37 -12.19 -4.86
N ALA A 36 28.91 -11.48 -3.84
CA ALA A 36 28.85 -10.01 -3.82
C ALA A 36 30.20 -9.35 -3.47
N GLY A 37 31.16 -10.08 -2.94
CA GLY A 37 32.42 -9.58 -2.41
C GLY A 37 32.24 -8.67 -1.19
N ARG A 38 31.10 -8.73 -0.51
CA ARG A 38 30.75 -7.94 0.67
C ARG A 38 29.60 -8.59 1.44
N ARG A 39 29.41 -8.19 2.69
CA ARG A 39 28.26 -8.63 3.49
C ARG A 39 26.95 -8.08 2.90
N VAL A 40 25.98 -8.97 2.65
CA VAL A 40 24.68 -8.65 2.10
C VAL A 40 23.59 -9.03 3.09
N TYR A 41 22.66 -8.11 3.32
CA TYR A 41 21.47 -8.35 4.11
C TYR A 41 20.22 -8.23 3.24
N ILE A 42 19.27 -9.11 3.46
CA ILE A 42 18.00 -9.16 2.74
C ILE A 42 16.86 -8.92 3.72
N LYS A 43 16.03 -7.92 3.45
CA LYS A 43 14.76 -7.66 4.13
C LYS A 43 13.62 -8.19 3.26
N PRO A 44 13.17 -9.46 3.47
CA PRO A 44 12.25 -10.12 2.54
C PRO A 44 10.80 -9.67 2.76
N GLU A 45 10.43 -8.50 2.27
CA GLU A 45 9.06 -7.97 2.34
C GLU A 45 8.02 -8.79 1.54
N CYS A 46 8.45 -9.80 0.79
CA CYS A 46 7.56 -10.84 0.28
C CYS A 46 6.89 -11.67 1.40
N LEU A 47 7.44 -11.66 2.61
CA LEU A 47 6.85 -12.28 3.80
C LEU A 47 5.83 -11.36 4.52
N GLN A 48 5.72 -10.10 4.12
CA GLN A 48 4.71 -9.18 4.65
C GLN A 48 3.30 -9.58 4.18
N HIS A 49 2.28 -9.05 4.83
CA HIS A 49 0.89 -9.17 4.36
C HIS A 49 0.79 -8.80 2.88
N THR A 50 -0.04 -9.52 2.13
CA THR A 50 -0.21 -9.37 0.68
C THR A 50 1.08 -9.56 -0.15
N GLY A 51 2.14 -10.14 0.45
CA GLY A 51 3.38 -10.49 -0.25
C GLY A 51 4.25 -9.29 -0.63
N SER A 52 4.10 -8.13 0.01
CA SER A 52 4.91 -6.95 -0.30
C SER A 52 4.86 -5.88 0.79
N PHE A 53 5.87 -4.99 0.80
CA PHE A 53 5.92 -3.82 1.68
C PHE A 53 4.75 -2.83 1.50
N LYS A 54 3.96 -2.95 0.44
CA LYS A 54 2.85 -2.04 0.13
C LYS A 54 1.75 -2.04 1.19
N PHE A 55 1.57 -3.13 1.92
CA PHE A 55 0.67 -3.16 3.07
C PHE A 55 1.04 -2.10 4.13
N ARG A 56 2.34 -1.89 4.38
CA ARG A 56 2.83 -0.87 5.33
C ARG A 56 2.35 0.53 4.98
N GLY A 57 2.45 0.88 3.68
CA GLY A 57 1.98 2.17 3.17
C GLY A 57 0.45 2.30 3.25
N GLY A 58 -0.29 1.26 2.83
CA GLY A 58 -1.76 1.23 2.92
C GLY A 58 -2.25 1.39 4.36
N TRP A 59 -1.69 0.61 5.28
CA TRP A 59 -2.00 0.72 6.71
C TRP A 59 -1.71 2.11 7.26
N SER A 60 -0.51 2.66 6.97
CA SER A 60 -0.11 3.98 7.46
C SER A 60 -1.00 5.09 6.92
N ALA A 61 -1.43 5.01 5.67
CA ALA A 61 -2.36 5.97 5.09
C ALA A 61 -3.70 5.94 5.84
N LEU A 62 -4.33 4.78 5.98
CA LEU A 62 -5.63 4.69 6.63
C LEU A 62 -5.56 5.07 8.12
N SER A 63 -4.58 4.53 8.86
CA SER A 63 -4.41 4.83 10.29
C SER A 63 -3.96 6.26 10.59
N GLY A 64 -3.47 7.00 9.58
CA GLY A 64 -3.07 8.40 9.70
C GLY A 64 -4.11 9.39 9.18
N MET A 65 -5.18 8.93 8.54
CA MET A 65 -6.33 9.75 8.18
C MET A 65 -7.15 10.11 9.41
N ASN A 66 -7.85 11.23 9.36
CA ASN A 66 -8.89 11.52 10.34
C ASN A 66 -10.15 10.68 10.02
N ASP A 67 -11.02 10.53 11.01
CA ASP A 67 -12.23 9.70 10.88
C ASP A 67 -13.17 10.20 9.76
N ASP A 68 -13.26 11.51 9.56
CA ASP A 68 -14.08 12.07 8.48
C ASP A 68 -13.54 11.73 7.10
N ALA A 69 -12.21 11.72 6.92
CA ALA A 69 -11.59 11.37 5.63
C ALA A 69 -11.77 9.89 5.25
N SER A 70 -11.89 8.99 6.23
CA SER A 70 -12.10 7.56 5.98
C SER A 70 -13.55 7.11 6.02
N LYS A 71 -14.45 7.96 6.51
CA LYS A 71 -15.87 7.64 6.79
C LYS A 71 -16.62 7.05 5.59
N ASN A 72 -16.42 7.58 4.41
CA ASN A 72 -17.11 7.13 3.20
C ASN A 72 -16.32 6.06 2.44
N GLY A 73 -15.12 5.74 2.89
CA GLY A 73 -14.24 4.77 2.26
C GLY A 73 -13.04 5.39 1.55
N VAL A 74 -12.22 4.52 0.98
CA VAL A 74 -11.01 4.92 0.26
C VAL A 74 -11.04 4.41 -1.18
N ILE A 75 -10.33 5.10 -2.05
CA ILE A 75 -10.13 4.71 -3.45
C ILE A 75 -8.65 4.67 -3.76
N ALA A 76 -8.22 3.69 -4.55
CA ALA A 76 -6.85 3.62 -5.07
C ALA A 76 -6.85 3.07 -6.49
N TYR A 77 -5.80 3.38 -7.25
CA TYR A 77 -5.57 2.79 -8.56
C TYR A 77 -4.24 2.06 -8.58
N SER A 78 -4.27 0.78 -8.94
CA SER A 78 -3.07 -0.05 -9.06
C SER A 78 -3.41 -1.40 -9.68
N SER A 79 -2.56 -1.89 -10.56
CA SER A 79 -2.64 -3.24 -11.12
C SER A 79 -1.97 -4.32 -10.25
N GLY A 80 -1.47 -3.98 -9.06
CA GLY A 80 -0.59 -4.89 -8.32
C GLY A 80 -0.60 -4.76 -6.81
N ASN A 81 0.58 -4.74 -6.23
CA ASN A 81 0.78 -4.87 -4.78
C ASN A 81 0.14 -3.73 -3.96
N HIS A 82 0.06 -2.51 -4.50
CA HIS A 82 -0.59 -1.40 -3.79
C HIS A 82 -2.10 -1.64 -3.67
N ALA A 83 -2.74 -2.14 -4.72
CA ALA A 83 -4.16 -2.52 -4.71
C ALA A 83 -4.48 -3.45 -3.53
N GLN A 84 -3.74 -4.56 -3.43
CA GLN A 84 -3.93 -5.55 -2.38
C GLN A 84 -3.56 -5.00 -0.99
N GLY A 85 -2.51 -4.18 -0.89
CA GLY A 85 -2.09 -3.55 0.35
C GLY A 85 -3.16 -2.62 0.92
N VAL A 86 -3.77 -1.75 0.07
CA VAL A 86 -4.86 -0.86 0.47
C VAL A 86 -6.14 -1.65 0.78
N ALA A 87 -6.51 -2.62 -0.06
CA ALA A 87 -7.70 -3.44 0.16
C ALA A 87 -7.66 -4.17 1.52
N LEU A 88 -6.53 -4.79 1.85
CA LEU A 88 -6.37 -5.46 3.14
C LEU A 88 -6.39 -4.47 4.30
N ALA A 89 -5.67 -3.36 4.19
CA ALA A 89 -5.65 -2.33 5.22
C ALA A 89 -7.06 -1.78 5.47
N ALA A 90 -7.83 -1.46 4.42
CA ALA A 90 -9.20 -0.98 4.51
C ALA A 90 -10.11 -2.00 5.21
N ARG A 91 -10.05 -3.28 4.80
CA ARG A 91 -10.79 -4.35 5.47
C ARG A 91 -10.49 -4.44 6.96
N MET A 92 -9.22 -4.36 7.34
CA MET A 92 -8.81 -4.45 8.76
C MET A 92 -9.22 -3.22 9.58
N HIS A 93 -9.38 -2.07 8.93
CA HIS A 93 -9.93 -0.84 9.54
C HIS A 93 -11.47 -0.78 9.52
N GLY A 94 -12.14 -1.75 8.89
CA GLY A 94 -13.61 -1.72 8.73
C GLY A 94 -14.10 -0.63 7.77
N VAL A 95 -13.24 -0.18 6.85
CA VAL A 95 -13.49 0.88 5.88
C VAL A 95 -13.69 0.27 4.50
N SER A 96 -14.67 0.76 3.72
CA SER A 96 -14.87 0.32 2.34
C SER A 96 -13.72 0.77 1.44
N SER A 97 -13.41 -0.03 0.41
CA SER A 97 -12.37 0.33 -0.56
C SER A 97 -12.81 0.07 -1.99
N VAL A 98 -12.50 1.01 -2.87
CA VAL A 98 -12.68 0.91 -4.32
C VAL A 98 -11.29 0.89 -4.95
N ILE A 99 -11.01 -0.13 -5.76
CA ILE A 99 -9.72 -0.26 -6.43
C ILE A 99 -9.94 -0.24 -7.95
N ILE A 100 -9.34 0.74 -8.59
CA ILE A 100 -9.35 0.87 -10.06
C ILE A 100 -8.16 0.07 -10.61
N MET A 101 -8.45 -0.93 -11.43
CA MET A 101 -7.47 -1.82 -12.03
C MET A 101 -7.65 -1.88 -13.55
N PRO A 102 -6.56 -1.95 -14.33
CA PRO A 102 -6.72 -2.15 -15.75
C PRO A 102 -7.30 -3.55 -16.04
N SER A 103 -8.12 -3.63 -17.08
CA SER A 103 -8.81 -4.87 -17.48
C SER A 103 -7.84 -5.99 -17.92
N ASP A 104 -6.65 -5.62 -18.38
CA ASP A 104 -5.55 -6.51 -18.75
C ASP A 104 -4.64 -6.91 -17.56
N ALA A 105 -4.98 -6.51 -16.33
CA ALA A 105 -4.25 -6.97 -15.16
C ALA A 105 -4.39 -8.50 -15.00
N PRO A 106 -3.38 -9.20 -14.45
CA PRO A 106 -3.48 -10.63 -14.23
C PRO A 106 -4.73 -11.00 -13.42
N ALA A 107 -5.53 -11.95 -13.93
CA ALA A 107 -6.80 -12.35 -13.31
C ALA A 107 -6.67 -12.67 -11.82
N LEU A 108 -5.60 -13.38 -11.44
CA LEU A 108 -5.31 -13.70 -10.04
C LEU A 108 -5.18 -12.45 -9.15
N LYS A 109 -4.61 -11.34 -9.65
CA LYS A 109 -4.49 -10.10 -8.88
C LYS A 109 -5.84 -9.41 -8.69
N ILE A 110 -6.69 -9.45 -9.73
CA ILE A 110 -8.06 -8.91 -9.66
C ILE A 110 -8.87 -9.72 -8.63
N GLU A 111 -8.85 -11.04 -8.74
CA GLU A 111 -9.55 -11.96 -7.84
C GLU A 111 -9.07 -11.80 -6.38
N ASN A 112 -7.77 -11.78 -6.16
CA ASN A 112 -7.20 -11.57 -4.82
C ASN A 112 -7.61 -10.22 -4.23
N THR A 113 -7.67 -9.16 -5.04
CA THR A 113 -8.10 -7.83 -4.56
C THR A 113 -9.56 -7.85 -4.15
N ARG A 114 -10.44 -8.51 -4.94
CA ARG A 114 -11.85 -8.72 -4.57
C ARG A 114 -12.00 -9.57 -3.31
N ALA A 115 -11.25 -10.66 -3.19
CA ALA A 115 -11.25 -11.53 -2.01
C ALA A 115 -10.81 -10.81 -0.72
N LEU A 116 -10.02 -9.75 -0.85
CA LEU A 116 -9.68 -8.87 0.26
C LEU A 116 -10.80 -7.91 0.66
N GLY A 117 -11.94 -7.93 -0.03
CA GLY A 117 -13.13 -7.14 0.29
C GLY A 117 -13.25 -5.82 -0.47
N ALA A 118 -12.38 -5.56 -1.45
CA ALA A 118 -12.47 -4.34 -2.25
C ALA A 118 -13.47 -4.49 -3.40
N GLU A 119 -14.21 -3.43 -3.70
CA GLU A 119 -14.88 -3.25 -4.99
C GLU A 119 -13.80 -2.99 -6.04
N VAL A 120 -13.75 -3.81 -7.10
CA VAL A 120 -12.80 -3.63 -8.20
C VAL A 120 -13.51 -3.11 -9.43
N ILE A 121 -13.10 -1.93 -9.88
CA ILE A 121 -13.55 -1.30 -11.11
C ILE A 121 -12.46 -1.48 -12.15
N LEU A 122 -12.82 -2.10 -13.27
CA LEU A 122 -11.89 -2.34 -14.37
C LEU A 122 -11.98 -1.19 -15.38
N TYR A 123 -10.85 -0.80 -15.94
CA TYR A 123 -10.75 0.20 -16.98
C TYR A 123 -9.88 -0.28 -18.15
N ASP A 124 -10.13 0.24 -19.34
CA ASP A 124 -9.32 0.02 -20.53
C ASP A 124 -8.21 1.07 -20.60
N ARG A 125 -6.94 0.65 -20.38
CA ARG A 125 -5.80 1.59 -20.34
C ARG A 125 -5.47 2.24 -21.67
N ASP A 126 -5.98 1.71 -22.78
CA ASP A 126 -5.74 2.27 -24.12
C ASP A 126 -6.74 3.39 -24.44
N ASN A 127 -7.93 3.35 -23.83
CA ASN A 127 -9.05 4.24 -24.14
C ASN A 127 -9.56 5.07 -22.95
N GLU A 128 -9.14 4.77 -21.72
CA GLU A 128 -9.64 5.41 -20.50
C GLU A 128 -8.50 5.92 -19.62
N ASP A 129 -8.70 7.06 -18.97
CA ASP A 129 -7.77 7.62 -18.00
C ASP A 129 -8.17 7.22 -16.56
N ARG A 130 -7.29 6.46 -15.90
CA ARG A 130 -7.51 6.01 -14.52
C ARG A 130 -7.60 7.15 -13.52
N ASP A 131 -6.88 8.26 -13.76
CA ASP A 131 -6.86 9.40 -12.86
C ASP A 131 -8.18 10.18 -12.98
N GLU A 132 -8.75 10.30 -14.18
CA GLU A 132 -10.09 10.86 -14.40
C GLU A 132 -11.18 9.99 -13.75
N ILE A 133 -11.13 8.66 -13.96
CA ILE A 133 -12.07 7.72 -13.32
C ILE A 133 -11.95 7.83 -11.80
N GLY A 134 -10.72 7.87 -11.28
CA GLY A 134 -10.47 7.99 -9.86
C GLY A 134 -11.00 9.27 -9.26
N ALA A 135 -10.75 10.41 -9.91
CA ALA A 135 -11.23 11.72 -9.46
C ALA A 135 -12.76 11.80 -9.47
N ARG A 136 -13.39 11.30 -10.55
CA ARG A 136 -14.85 11.26 -10.66
C ARG A 136 -15.47 10.42 -9.54
N LEU A 137 -15.02 9.18 -9.34
CA LEU A 137 -15.56 8.29 -8.31
C LEU A 137 -15.28 8.80 -6.90
N ALA A 138 -14.10 9.39 -6.67
CA ALA A 138 -13.79 10.03 -5.38
C ALA A 138 -14.79 11.14 -5.05
N ASN A 139 -15.12 12.00 -6.03
CA ASN A 139 -16.11 13.07 -5.84
C ASN A 139 -17.53 12.52 -5.66
N GLU A 140 -17.99 11.65 -6.56
CA GLU A 140 -19.35 11.11 -6.54
C GLU A 140 -19.68 10.37 -5.25
N ARG A 141 -18.70 9.64 -4.70
CA ARG A 141 -18.88 8.79 -3.52
C ARG A 141 -18.20 9.34 -2.25
N SER A 142 -17.60 10.52 -2.35
CA SER A 142 -16.83 11.16 -1.25
C SER A 142 -15.74 10.26 -0.69
N LEU A 143 -15.03 9.53 -1.57
CA LEU A 143 -13.94 8.62 -1.19
C LEU A 143 -12.62 9.37 -1.08
N THR A 144 -11.77 8.95 -0.14
CA THR A 144 -10.42 9.51 -0.02
C THR A 144 -9.42 8.70 -0.86
N LEU A 145 -8.68 9.41 -1.74
CA LEU A 145 -7.68 8.78 -2.59
C LEU A 145 -6.42 8.41 -1.79
N VAL A 146 -6.02 7.13 -1.86
CA VAL A 146 -4.75 6.61 -1.35
C VAL A 146 -3.80 6.38 -2.51
N LYS A 147 -2.85 7.30 -2.71
CA LYS A 147 -1.89 7.25 -3.82
C LYS A 147 -0.88 6.12 -3.64
N PRO A 148 -0.39 5.48 -4.72
CA PRO A 148 0.60 4.40 -4.64
C PRO A 148 2.02 4.88 -4.28
N PHE A 149 2.27 6.19 -4.42
CA PHE A 149 3.50 6.94 -4.13
C PHE A 149 3.14 8.44 -4.02
N ASP A 150 4.11 9.28 -3.68
CA ASP A 150 3.92 10.74 -3.50
C ASP A 150 2.79 11.11 -2.52
N ASP A 151 2.63 10.30 -1.50
CA ASP A 151 1.75 10.52 -0.36
C ASP A 151 2.57 10.41 0.91
N PRO A 152 2.65 11.44 1.76
CA PRO A 152 3.48 11.45 2.95
C PRO A 152 3.20 10.29 3.91
N LEU A 153 1.92 9.92 4.10
CA LEU A 153 1.54 8.82 4.98
C LEU A 153 1.95 7.46 4.39
N VAL A 154 1.80 7.30 3.07
CA VAL A 154 2.23 6.07 2.36
C VAL A 154 3.75 5.93 2.41
N ILE A 155 4.49 7.02 2.11
CA ILE A 155 5.96 7.02 2.16
C ILE A 155 6.45 6.70 3.58
N ALA A 156 5.88 7.34 4.61
CA ALA A 156 6.24 7.10 6.00
C ALA A 156 5.99 5.63 6.40
N GLY A 157 4.86 5.05 5.98
CA GLY A 157 4.55 3.65 6.24
C GLY A 157 5.55 2.69 5.57
N GLN A 158 5.87 2.93 4.31
CA GLN A 158 6.86 2.11 3.58
C GLN A 158 8.26 2.25 4.17
N GLY A 159 8.63 3.46 4.61
CA GLY A 159 9.90 3.76 5.26
C GLY A 159 10.13 2.98 6.56
N THR A 160 9.07 2.46 7.19
CA THR A 160 9.21 1.62 8.40
C THR A 160 9.98 0.33 8.16
N ALA A 161 10.00 -0.18 6.92
CA ALA A 161 10.85 -1.32 6.57
C ALA A 161 12.34 -1.00 6.78
N GLY A 162 12.75 0.25 6.50
CA GLY A 162 14.11 0.74 6.75
C GLY A 162 14.46 0.88 8.23
N LEU A 163 13.49 1.20 9.09
CA LEU A 163 13.73 1.25 10.55
C LEU A 163 13.96 -0.13 11.19
N GLU A 164 13.61 -1.19 10.49
CA GLU A 164 13.75 -2.56 10.98
C GLU A 164 15.09 -3.19 10.56
N ILE A 165 15.88 -2.51 9.74
CA ILE A 165 17.24 -2.88 9.30
C ILE A 165 18.25 -2.35 10.30
#